data_0e0082400671275ee4711db4b30ce28c
#
_entry.id   0e0082400671275ee4711db4b30ce28c
#
_cell.length_a   1.000
_cell.length_b   1.000
_cell.length_c   1.000
_cell.angle_alpha   90.00
_cell.angle_beta   90.00
_cell.angle_gamma   90.00
#
_symmetry.space_group_name_H-M   'P 1'
#
loop_
_entity.id
_entity.type
_entity.pdbx_description
1 polymer ?
#
loop_
_entity_poly.entity_id
_entity_poly.type
_entity_poly.pdbx_seq_one_letter_code
_entity_poly.pdbx_strand_id
1 'polypeptide(L)'
;MAKEAFEKLEELFPRIVSLITKDKFDSHDFILKLAQKHQKLYVQLLFVYKDNNQPFQSVHKEIAKRLKKRDDLVEHIGNQPSKNIFGLKNKVAVWRKIK
;
A
#
# COMPACT_ATOMS: atom_id res chain seq x y z
N MET A 1 17.25 -0.30 -7.65
CA MET A 1 17.03 1.14 -7.51
C MET A 1 15.60 1.43 -7.12
N ALA A 2 15.37 2.58 -6.50
CA ALA A 2 14.04 2.97 -6.01
C ALA A 2 12.98 2.91 -7.09
N LYS A 3 13.28 3.47 -8.25
CA LYS A 3 12.34 3.55 -9.36
C LYS A 3 11.86 2.17 -9.80
N GLU A 4 12.78 1.22 -9.90
CA GLU A 4 12.43 -0.13 -10.36
C GLU A 4 11.50 -0.84 -9.40
N ALA A 5 11.76 -0.71 -8.09
CA ALA A 5 10.93 -1.35 -7.08
C ALA A 5 9.50 -0.80 -7.11
N PHE A 6 9.33 0.51 -7.25
CA PHE A 6 8.01 1.12 -7.31
C PHE A 6 7.31 0.84 -8.63
N GLU A 7 8.03 0.74 -9.74
CA GLU A 7 7.45 0.32 -11.01
C GLU A 7 6.90 -1.09 -10.92
N LYS A 8 7.66 -2.00 -10.31
CA LYS A 8 7.21 -3.37 -10.09
C LYS A 8 5.96 -3.42 -9.21
N LEU A 9 5.93 -2.59 -8.17
CA LEU A 9 4.77 -2.48 -7.30
C LEU A 9 3.54 -2.06 -8.09
N GLU A 10 3.67 -1.05 -8.96
CA GLU A 10 2.52 -0.56 -9.72
C GLU A 10 2.00 -1.59 -10.70
N GLU A 11 2.88 -2.42 -11.27
CA GLU A 11 2.46 -3.53 -12.13
C GLU A 11 1.61 -4.54 -11.36
N LEU A 12 1.86 -4.68 -10.05
CA LEU A 12 1.16 -5.65 -9.21
C LEU A 12 -0.10 -5.10 -8.56
N PHE A 13 -0.36 -3.79 -8.68
CA PHE A 13 -1.55 -3.19 -8.06
C PHE A 13 -2.84 -3.92 -8.39
N PRO A 14 -3.13 -4.23 -9.68
CA PRO A 14 -4.38 -4.95 -9.98
C PRO A 14 -4.47 -6.30 -9.28
N ARG A 15 -3.35 -7.02 -9.23
CA ARG A 15 -3.34 -8.34 -8.59
C ARG A 15 -3.54 -8.23 -7.09
N ILE A 16 -2.86 -7.28 -6.44
CA ILE A 16 -2.99 -7.12 -4.99
C ILE A 16 -4.42 -6.72 -4.63
N VAL A 17 -5.00 -5.79 -5.36
CA VAL A 17 -6.39 -5.38 -5.14
C VAL A 17 -7.33 -6.58 -5.28
N SER A 18 -7.09 -7.44 -6.29
CA SER A 18 -7.94 -8.61 -6.51
C SER A 18 -7.85 -9.63 -5.38
N LEU A 19 -6.73 -9.64 -4.65
CA LEU A 19 -6.54 -10.57 -3.53
C LEU A 19 -7.25 -10.12 -2.26
N ILE A 20 -7.63 -8.85 -2.18
CA ILE A 20 -8.40 -8.32 -1.06
C ILE A 20 -9.85 -8.72 -1.27
N THR A 21 -10.43 -9.45 -0.32
CA THR A 21 -11.77 -10.00 -0.48
C THR A 21 -12.88 -8.99 -0.19
N LYS A 22 -12.55 -7.91 0.54
CA LYS A 22 -13.53 -6.89 0.90
C LYS A 22 -13.69 -5.88 -0.23
N ASP A 23 -14.91 -5.43 -0.47
CA ASP A 23 -15.18 -4.38 -1.45
C ASP A 23 -14.58 -3.03 -1.01
N LYS A 24 -14.66 -2.75 0.28
CA LYS A 24 -14.02 -1.58 0.89
C LYS A 24 -12.85 -2.04 1.75
N PHE A 25 -11.73 -1.34 1.66
CA PHE A 25 -10.53 -1.66 2.42
C PHE A 25 -9.73 -0.38 2.69
N ASP A 26 -8.84 -0.42 3.68
CA ASP A 26 -7.96 0.71 3.92
C ASP A 26 -6.55 0.42 3.38
N SER A 27 -5.68 1.44 3.43
CA SER A 27 -4.33 1.30 2.93
C SER A 27 -3.55 0.22 3.69
N HIS A 28 -3.84 0.03 4.99
CA HIS A 28 -3.17 -1.01 5.77
C HIS A 28 -3.54 -2.40 5.29
N ASP A 29 -4.79 -2.61 4.88
CA ASP A 29 -5.21 -3.90 4.28
C ASP A 29 -4.41 -4.20 3.03
N PHE A 30 -4.23 -3.18 2.18
CA PHE A 30 -3.47 -3.31 0.94
C PHE A 30 -2.01 -3.64 1.25
N ILE A 31 -1.40 -2.89 2.17
CA ILE A 31 0.01 -3.08 2.54
C ILE A 31 0.23 -4.44 3.16
N LEU A 32 -0.69 -4.90 4.01
CA LEU A 32 -0.60 -6.22 4.60
C LEU A 32 -0.61 -7.30 3.51
N LYS A 33 -1.50 -7.18 2.54
CA LYS A 33 -1.58 -8.14 1.44
C LYS A 33 -0.29 -8.13 0.61
N LEU A 34 0.24 -6.95 0.33
CA LEU A 34 1.52 -6.81 -0.36
C LEU A 34 2.63 -7.51 0.41
N ALA A 35 2.73 -7.23 1.71
CA ALA A 35 3.79 -7.80 2.55
C ALA A 35 3.67 -9.31 2.65
N GLN A 36 2.46 -9.86 2.67
CA GLN A 36 2.24 -11.29 2.75
C GLN A 36 2.53 -12.03 1.44
N LYS A 37 2.13 -11.45 0.32
CA LYS A 37 2.16 -12.14 -0.98
C LYS A 37 3.37 -11.79 -1.82
N HIS A 38 4.01 -10.66 -1.56
CA HIS A 38 5.16 -10.19 -2.32
C HIS A 38 6.24 -9.70 -1.36
N GLN A 39 6.71 -10.61 -0.51
CA GLN A 39 7.62 -10.28 0.59
C GLN A 39 8.92 -9.65 0.13
N LYS A 40 9.54 -10.21 -0.91
CA LYS A 40 10.80 -9.65 -1.43
C LYS A 40 10.63 -8.22 -1.92
N LEU A 41 9.53 -7.96 -2.61
CA LEU A 41 9.27 -6.62 -3.11
C LEU A 41 9.07 -5.65 -1.94
N TYR A 42 8.33 -6.06 -0.91
CA TYR A 42 8.11 -5.21 0.25
C TYR A 42 9.45 -4.86 0.92
N VAL A 43 10.34 -5.84 1.07
CA VAL A 43 11.67 -5.59 1.63
C VAL A 43 12.47 -4.62 0.75
N GLN A 44 12.40 -4.77 -0.57
CA GLN A 44 13.08 -3.87 -1.50
C GLN A 44 12.57 -2.44 -1.35
N LEU A 45 11.25 -2.27 -1.19
CA LEU A 45 10.67 -0.94 -1.00
C LEU A 45 11.14 -0.32 0.31
N LEU A 46 11.19 -1.12 1.38
CA LEU A 46 11.71 -0.65 2.67
C LEU A 46 13.18 -0.23 2.56
N PHE A 47 13.96 -0.99 1.81
CA PHE A 47 15.38 -0.71 1.63
C PHE A 47 15.62 0.67 0.98
N VAL A 48 14.72 1.09 0.10
CA VAL A 48 14.80 2.41 -0.54
C VAL A 48 14.82 3.53 0.51
N TYR A 49 14.10 3.33 1.60
CA TYR A 49 13.98 4.33 2.67
C TYR A 49 14.79 3.95 3.91
N LYS A 50 15.81 3.12 3.77
CA LYS A 50 16.57 2.59 4.92
C LYS A 50 17.22 3.67 5.77
N ASP A 51 17.55 4.82 5.17
CA ASP A 51 18.20 5.92 5.89
C ASP A 51 17.19 6.93 6.44
N ASN A 52 15.91 6.70 6.25
CA ASN A 52 14.85 7.54 6.79
C ASN A 52 14.60 7.14 8.24
N ASN A 53 14.21 8.10 9.09
CA ASN A 53 13.92 7.80 10.50
C ASN A 53 12.71 6.90 10.68
N GLN A 54 11.79 6.91 9.73
CA GLN A 54 10.55 6.12 9.80
C GLN A 54 10.31 5.42 8.45
N PRO A 55 11.17 4.43 8.12
CA PRO A 55 11.09 3.81 6.79
C PRO A 55 9.75 3.12 6.51
N PHE A 56 9.16 2.46 7.50
CA PHE A 56 7.86 1.81 7.29
C PHE A 56 6.78 2.82 6.93
N GLN A 57 6.71 3.91 7.69
CA GLN A 57 5.69 4.94 7.44
C GLN A 57 5.91 5.63 6.11
N SER A 58 7.16 5.88 5.75
CA SER A 58 7.50 6.52 4.47
C SER A 58 7.08 5.65 3.28
N VAL A 59 7.38 4.35 3.35
CA VAL A 59 6.99 3.41 2.29
C VAL A 59 5.46 3.32 2.21
N HIS A 60 4.78 3.15 3.34
CA HIS A 60 3.33 3.02 3.36
C HIS A 60 2.64 4.26 2.79
N LYS A 61 3.16 5.43 3.11
CA LYS A 61 2.64 6.69 2.60
C LYS A 61 2.80 6.80 1.08
N GLU A 62 3.96 6.40 0.57
CA GLU A 62 4.22 6.44 -0.86
C GLU A 62 3.34 5.44 -1.61
N ILE A 63 3.11 4.25 -1.03
CA ILE A 63 2.23 3.25 -1.63
C ILE A 63 0.80 3.80 -1.74
N ALA A 64 0.30 4.41 -0.66
CA ALA A 64 -1.04 4.99 -0.67
C ALA A 64 -1.18 6.11 -1.70
N LYS A 65 -0.14 6.93 -1.82
CA LYS A 65 -0.10 8.02 -2.79
C LYS A 65 -0.20 7.50 -4.22
N ARG A 66 0.52 6.41 -4.52
CA ARG A 66 0.49 5.82 -5.85
C ARG A 66 -0.82 5.12 -6.14
N LEU A 67 -1.39 4.46 -5.13
CA LEU A 67 -2.69 3.81 -5.27
C LEU A 67 -3.79 4.83 -5.57
N LYS A 68 -3.71 6.01 -4.97
CA LYS A 68 -4.67 7.10 -5.19
C LYS A 68 -4.74 7.52 -6.66
N LYS A 69 -3.65 7.34 -7.40
CA LYS A 69 -3.59 7.70 -8.82
C LYS A 69 -4.20 6.63 -9.72
N ARG A 70 -4.56 5.49 -9.17
CA ARG A 70 -5.11 4.37 -9.94
C ARG A 70 -6.63 4.37 -9.89
N ASP A 71 -7.23 5.37 -10.53
CA ASP A 71 -8.68 5.53 -10.61
C ASP A 71 -9.36 4.39 -11.34
N ASP A 72 -8.59 3.63 -12.11
CA ASP A 72 -9.07 2.45 -12.82
C ASP A 72 -9.28 1.25 -11.89
N LEU A 73 -8.66 1.26 -10.71
CA LEU A 73 -8.71 0.13 -9.78
C LEU A 73 -9.50 0.42 -8.52
N VAL A 74 -9.39 1.64 -8.01
CA VAL A 74 -9.96 1.99 -6.69
C VAL A 74 -10.49 3.41 -6.71
N GLU A 75 -11.44 3.66 -5.81
CA GLU A 75 -11.99 4.97 -5.55
C GLU A 75 -11.65 5.34 -4.11
N HIS A 76 -11.07 6.53 -3.89
CA HIS A 76 -10.80 7.02 -2.55
C HIS A 76 -12.08 7.55 -1.94
N ILE A 77 -12.54 6.94 -0.83
CA ILE A 77 -13.84 7.29 -0.23
C ILE A 77 -13.74 7.96 1.13
N GLY A 78 -12.54 8.18 1.64
CA GLY A 78 -12.35 8.89 2.90
C GLY A 78 -11.11 8.41 3.62
N ASN A 79 -11.02 8.78 4.90
CA ASN A 79 -9.93 8.36 5.78
C ASN A 79 -10.55 7.89 7.10
N GLN A 80 -9.83 7.01 7.79
CA GLN A 80 -10.28 6.52 9.10
C GLN A 80 -9.07 6.18 9.96
N PRO A 81 -9.23 6.18 11.31
CA PRO A 81 -8.17 5.67 12.19
C PRO A 81 -8.00 4.18 11.97
N SER A 82 -6.75 3.72 11.98
CA SER A 82 -6.45 2.30 11.80
C SER A 82 -5.08 2.03 12.40
N LYS A 83 -4.80 0.76 12.69
CA LYS A 83 -3.46 0.33 13.07
C LYS A 83 -2.76 -0.21 11.83
N ASN A 84 -1.49 0.17 11.66
CA ASN A 84 -0.70 -0.39 10.56
C ASN A 84 -0.31 -1.82 10.89
N ILE A 85 0.44 -2.47 9.98
CA ILE A 85 0.80 -3.88 10.14
C ILE A 85 1.70 -4.13 11.35
N PHE A 86 2.25 -3.07 11.96
CA PHE A 86 3.08 -3.16 13.15
C PHE A 86 2.31 -2.73 14.41
N GLY A 87 1.00 -2.50 14.31
CA GLY A 87 0.16 -2.16 15.45
C GLY A 87 0.16 -0.70 15.84
N LEU A 88 0.81 0.17 15.08
CA LEU A 88 0.83 1.61 15.35
C LEU A 88 -0.42 2.28 14.77
N LYS A 89 -1.05 3.13 15.58
CA LYS A 89 -2.24 3.85 15.15
C LYS A 89 -1.89 4.96 14.17
N ASN A 90 -2.74 5.12 13.15
CA ASN A 90 -2.52 6.13 12.12
C ASN A 90 -3.85 6.39 11.42
N LYS A 91 -3.97 7.54 10.76
CA LYS A 91 -5.09 7.77 9.84
C LYS A 91 -4.71 7.22 8.49
N VAL A 92 -5.61 6.48 7.87
CA VAL A 92 -5.34 5.85 6.58
C VAL A 92 -6.48 6.11 5.62
N ALA A 93 -6.14 6.14 4.34
CA ALA A 93 -7.12 6.25 3.27
C ALA A 93 -7.97 4.97 3.19
N VAL A 94 -9.25 5.16 2.93
CA VAL A 94 -10.19 4.07 2.70
C VAL A 94 -10.56 4.05 1.23
N TRP A 95 -10.62 2.86 0.67
CA TRP A 95 -10.78 2.65 -0.76
C TRP A 95 -11.96 1.72 -1.03
N ARG A 96 -12.57 1.90 -2.21
CA ARG A 96 -13.56 0.98 -2.75
C ARG A 96 -13.05 0.44 -4.07
N LYS A 97 -13.23 -0.86 -4.29
CA LYS A 97 -12.84 -1.46 -5.56
C LYS A 97 -13.75 -0.97 -6.68
N ILE A 98 -13.15 -0.71 -7.83
CA ILE A 98 -13.88 -0.39 -9.05
C ILE A 98 -13.92 -1.65 -9.90
N LYS A 99 -15.09 -2.01 -10.36
CA LYS A 99 -15.25 -3.21 -11.18
C LYS A 99 -15.18 -2.91 -12.66
#